data_f5e57cbdecb8e4db3da93a8f85b4570a
#
_entry.id   f5e57cbdecb8e4db3da93a8f85b4570a
#
_cell.length_a   1.000
_cell.length_b   1.000
_cell.length_c   1.000
_cell.angle_alpha   90.00
_cell.angle_beta   90.00
_cell.angle_gamma   90.00
#
_symmetry.space_group_name_H-M   'P 1'
#
loop_
_entity.id
_entity.type
_entity.pdbx_description
1 polymer ?
#
loop_
_entity_poly.entity_id
_entity_poly.type
_entity_poly.pdbx_seq_one_letter_code
_entity_poly.pdbx_strand_id
1 'polypeptide(L)'
;MNPDLEIARAATLKPIADIAARLGIPADALEPYGRHKAKIGFDYINSLHDRKDGALVLVTGISPTPAGEGKTTTTVGLGDALNRIGKRATICLREPSLGPSFGMKGGAAGGGHAQVVPMDQINLHFTGDFHAITSANNLLAAMIDNHVYWSNSLGIDPRRISWRRCLDMNDRALRSIVGSLGGVANGFPREDGFDITVASEVMAVFCLAKDMADLQVRLGKMIVAQKRDGTNITAADIKADGAMAVLLRDALAPNLVQTLEGSPAMVHGGPFANIAHGCNSVMATQLALKLSDVVVTEAGFGADLGAEKFMDIKCRSAGLTPSCAVIVATVRALKMHGGVARNALGPENVEAVKKGIANLARHVENLGKFGLPVVVAVNHFTSDTEAEFAAIKDGMAALGVEAISCTHWAHGSAGAEALAKAVMNRIESGKVAYKPLYGLELKLADKIRTIAKEIYRASDISVPDAVARRLKAFEDAGFGNVPVCIAKTQFSFTSDPTVMGAPTGHILPVREVRLSAGAGFVVAVCGDIMTMPGLPRVPAAEAIHLREDGEIEGLF
;
A
#
# COMPACT_ATOMS: atom_id res chain seq x y z
N MET A 1 4.06 -28.06 -8.34
CA MET A 1 4.80 -26.79 -8.54
C MET A 1 3.81 -25.63 -8.64
N ASN A 2 4.16 -24.43 -8.24
CA ASN A 2 3.24 -23.29 -8.38
C ASN A 2 3.25 -22.80 -9.83
N PRO A 3 2.11 -22.73 -10.54
CA PRO A 3 2.06 -22.32 -11.94
C PRO A 3 2.61 -20.90 -12.16
N ASP A 4 2.47 -19.99 -11.20
CA ASP A 4 2.96 -18.61 -11.34
C ASP A 4 4.49 -18.55 -11.42
N LEU A 5 5.19 -19.37 -10.62
CA LEU A 5 6.65 -19.44 -10.64
C LEU A 5 7.17 -20.12 -11.93
N GLU A 6 6.47 -21.16 -12.41
CA GLU A 6 6.83 -21.82 -13.68
C GLU A 6 6.67 -20.88 -14.87
N ILE A 7 5.58 -20.12 -14.92
CA ILE A 7 5.34 -19.11 -15.97
C ILE A 7 6.43 -18.03 -15.91
N ALA A 8 6.77 -17.53 -14.73
CA ALA A 8 7.80 -16.51 -14.56
C ALA A 8 9.17 -16.99 -15.04
N ARG A 9 9.55 -18.25 -14.77
CA ARG A 9 10.82 -18.86 -15.17
C ARG A 9 10.90 -19.17 -16.66
N ALA A 10 9.80 -19.56 -17.26
CA ALA A 10 9.73 -19.81 -18.70
C ALA A 10 9.85 -18.52 -19.55
N ALA A 11 9.73 -17.35 -18.93
CA ALA A 11 9.76 -16.08 -19.63
C ALA A 11 11.17 -15.69 -20.08
N THR A 12 11.28 -15.18 -21.31
CA THR A 12 12.52 -14.57 -21.81
C THR A 12 12.55 -13.09 -21.45
N LEU A 13 13.34 -12.74 -20.44
CA LEU A 13 13.43 -11.36 -19.96
C LEU A 13 14.31 -10.51 -20.88
N LYS A 14 13.86 -9.31 -21.18
CA LYS A 14 14.65 -8.30 -21.90
C LYS A 14 15.68 -7.66 -20.97
N PRO A 15 16.83 -7.19 -21.49
CA PRO A 15 17.71 -6.31 -20.73
C PRO A 15 16.96 -5.08 -20.23
N ILE A 16 17.23 -4.65 -18.99
CA ILE A 16 16.51 -3.51 -18.40
C ILE A 16 16.70 -2.20 -19.18
N ALA A 17 17.84 -2.05 -19.87
CA ALA A 17 18.10 -0.92 -20.74
C ALA A 17 17.09 -0.84 -21.90
N ASP A 18 16.65 -1.99 -22.46
CA ASP A 18 15.65 -2.03 -23.52
C ASP A 18 14.27 -1.61 -23.02
N ILE A 19 13.96 -1.96 -21.76
CA ILE A 19 12.72 -1.51 -21.09
C ILE A 19 12.76 -0.01 -20.83
N ALA A 20 13.89 0.51 -20.35
CA ALA A 20 14.09 1.94 -20.11
C ALA A 20 13.97 2.75 -21.42
N ALA A 21 14.54 2.24 -22.52
CA ALA A 21 14.45 2.89 -23.83
C ALA A 21 12.99 3.06 -24.31
N ARG A 22 12.08 2.14 -23.98
CA ARG A 22 10.64 2.28 -24.28
C ARG A 22 10.01 3.50 -23.59
N LEU A 23 10.56 3.94 -22.47
CA LEU A 23 10.14 5.13 -21.72
C LEU A 23 10.93 6.39 -22.13
N GLY A 24 11.91 6.24 -23.00
CA GLY A 24 12.83 7.32 -23.37
C GLY A 24 13.83 7.66 -22.25
N ILE A 25 14.13 6.71 -21.36
CA ILE A 25 15.16 6.86 -20.32
C ILE A 25 16.50 6.51 -20.95
N PRO A 26 17.48 7.42 -20.97
CA PRO A 26 18.80 7.13 -21.51
C PRO A 26 19.59 6.17 -20.62
N ALA A 27 20.51 5.41 -21.20
CA ALA A 27 21.24 4.37 -20.48
C ALA A 27 22.12 4.90 -19.34
N ASP A 28 22.64 6.11 -19.46
CA ASP A 28 23.44 6.80 -18.44
C ASP A 28 22.63 7.30 -17.24
N ALA A 29 21.29 7.34 -17.35
CA ALA A 29 20.38 7.61 -16.24
C ALA A 29 20.03 6.35 -15.42
N LEU A 30 20.53 5.18 -15.81
CA LEU A 30 20.25 3.92 -15.13
C LEU A 30 21.40 3.51 -14.22
N GLU A 31 21.08 3.07 -13.03
CA GLU A 31 21.97 2.34 -12.12
C GLU A 31 21.57 0.86 -12.13
N PRO A 32 22.25 -0.03 -12.89
CA PRO A 32 21.84 -1.42 -13.03
C PRO A 32 22.04 -2.22 -11.75
N TYR A 33 21.01 -2.98 -11.37
CA TYR A 33 21.04 -4.01 -10.34
C TYR A 33 20.95 -5.39 -10.99
N GLY A 34 22.00 -5.76 -11.72
CA GLY A 34 22.02 -6.91 -12.60
C GLY A 34 21.38 -6.60 -13.97
N ARG A 35 20.98 -7.65 -14.71
CA ARG A 35 20.56 -7.51 -16.12
C ARG A 35 19.11 -7.01 -16.29
N HIS A 36 18.25 -7.27 -15.30
CA HIS A 36 16.79 -7.16 -15.45
C HIS A 36 16.15 -6.16 -14.48
N LYS A 37 16.94 -5.45 -13.68
CA LYS A 37 16.50 -4.41 -12.72
C LYS A 37 17.45 -3.22 -12.81
N ALA A 38 16.93 -2.02 -12.59
CA ALA A 38 17.75 -0.82 -12.44
C ALA A 38 17.05 0.20 -11.56
N LYS A 39 17.81 1.06 -10.91
CA LYS A 39 17.31 2.33 -10.35
C LYS A 39 17.44 3.44 -11.38
N ILE A 40 16.61 4.47 -11.24
CA ILE A 40 16.63 5.64 -12.12
C ILE A 40 17.24 6.82 -11.34
N GLY A 41 18.30 7.39 -11.89
CA GLY A 41 19.11 8.43 -11.24
C GLY A 41 18.35 9.75 -11.04
N PHE A 42 18.64 10.45 -9.94
CA PHE A 42 17.96 11.69 -9.54
C PHE A 42 18.15 12.84 -10.54
N ASP A 43 19.32 12.96 -11.17
CA ASP A 43 19.58 14.02 -12.16
C ASP A 43 18.60 13.92 -13.34
N TYR A 44 18.35 12.71 -13.81
CA TYR A 44 17.36 12.47 -14.85
C TYR A 44 15.94 12.76 -14.35
N ILE A 45 15.57 12.28 -13.15
CA ILE A 45 14.26 12.55 -12.54
C ILE A 45 14.01 14.06 -12.47
N ASN A 46 14.98 14.81 -11.98
CA ASN A 46 14.90 16.28 -11.84
C ASN A 46 14.78 16.98 -13.21
N SER A 47 15.39 16.44 -14.26
CA SER A 47 15.30 17.00 -15.61
C SER A 47 13.90 16.91 -16.24
N LEU A 48 13.02 16.09 -15.68
CA LEU A 48 11.66 15.86 -16.18
C LEU A 48 10.61 16.81 -15.57
N HIS A 49 11.00 17.72 -14.68
CA HIS A 49 10.08 18.55 -13.88
C HIS A 49 9.00 19.22 -14.74
N ASP A 50 9.37 19.84 -15.86
CA ASP A 50 8.46 20.58 -16.74
C ASP A 50 7.68 19.72 -17.73
N ARG A 51 7.91 18.40 -17.74
CA ARG A 51 7.20 17.50 -18.64
C ARG A 51 5.76 17.32 -18.18
N LYS A 52 4.82 17.31 -19.13
CA LYS A 52 3.38 17.10 -18.84
C LYS A 52 3.16 15.70 -18.27
N ASP A 53 2.29 15.61 -17.27
CA ASP A 53 1.87 14.35 -16.67
C ASP A 53 0.90 13.58 -17.59
N GLY A 54 1.03 12.26 -17.58
CA GLY A 54 0.03 11.35 -18.12
C GLY A 54 -1.17 11.18 -17.20
N ALA A 55 -2.11 10.35 -17.62
CA ALA A 55 -3.29 10.02 -16.83
C ALA A 55 -2.97 9.00 -15.72
N LEU A 56 -3.50 9.21 -14.51
CA LEU A 56 -3.32 8.31 -13.37
C LEU A 56 -4.56 7.44 -13.17
N VAL A 57 -4.40 6.12 -13.22
CA VAL A 57 -5.44 5.12 -12.99
C VAL A 57 -5.18 4.39 -11.68
N LEU A 58 -6.14 4.42 -10.77
CA LEU A 58 -6.09 3.67 -9.53
C LEU A 58 -6.79 2.33 -9.67
N VAL A 59 -6.11 1.22 -9.39
CA VAL A 59 -6.72 -0.10 -9.20
C VAL A 59 -6.91 -0.35 -7.70
N THR A 60 -8.12 -0.66 -7.32
CA THR A 60 -8.51 -1.00 -5.96
C THR A 60 -9.44 -2.21 -5.98
N GLY A 61 -10.03 -2.61 -4.86
CA GLY A 61 -10.93 -3.76 -4.81
C GLY A 61 -12.13 -3.54 -3.92
N ILE A 62 -13.02 -4.52 -3.92
CA ILE A 62 -14.05 -4.68 -2.90
C ILE A 62 -13.42 -5.04 -1.56
N SER A 63 -14.22 -5.13 -0.48
CA SER A 63 -13.73 -5.62 0.82
C SER A 63 -13.09 -7.01 0.63
N PRO A 64 -11.80 -7.20 1.04
CA PRO A 64 -11.08 -8.44 0.80
C PRO A 64 -11.77 -9.64 1.43
N THR A 65 -11.62 -10.79 0.79
CA THR A 65 -12.07 -12.08 1.31
C THR A 65 -10.90 -13.07 1.34
N PRO A 66 -11.00 -14.17 2.09
CA PRO A 66 -10.01 -15.24 2.03
C PRO A 66 -9.88 -15.91 0.65
N ALA A 67 -10.82 -15.65 -0.27
CA ALA A 67 -10.76 -16.13 -1.64
C ALA A 67 -9.77 -15.35 -2.53
N GLY A 68 -9.44 -14.12 -2.12
CA GLY A 68 -8.61 -13.19 -2.88
C GLY A 68 -9.34 -12.52 -4.04
N GLU A 69 -8.93 -11.33 -4.43
CA GLU A 69 -9.56 -10.55 -5.52
C GLU A 69 -8.63 -10.36 -6.72
N GLY A 70 -7.31 -10.50 -6.55
CA GLY A 70 -6.34 -10.40 -7.64
C GLY A 70 -6.07 -8.98 -8.11
N LYS A 71 -6.01 -8.00 -7.22
CA LYS A 71 -5.75 -6.59 -7.56
C LYS A 71 -4.45 -6.39 -8.32
N THR A 72 -3.33 -6.92 -7.81
CA THR A 72 -2.02 -6.77 -8.46
C THR A 72 -2.00 -7.41 -9.85
N THR A 73 -2.59 -8.60 -9.98
CA THR A 73 -2.76 -9.29 -11.28
C THR A 73 -3.54 -8.40 -12.26
N THR A 74 -4.63 -7.75 -11.78
CA THR A 74 -5.40 -6.83 -12.62
C THR A 74 -4.61 -5.55 -12.96
N THR A 75 -3.82 -5.03 -12.02
CA THR A 75 -2.98 -3.85 -12.25
C THR A 75 -1.94 -4.12 -13.34
N VAL A 76 -1.29 -5.27 -13.27
CA VAL A 76 -0.32 -5.70 -14.30
C VAL A 76 -1.01 -5.98 -15.63
N GLY A 77 -2.07 -6.79 -15.63
CA GLY A 77 -2.82 -7.12 -16.84
C GLY A 77 -3.40 -5.90 -17.55
N LEU A 78 -3.89 -4.91 -16.80
CA LEU A 78 -4.37 -3.64 -17.35
C LEU A 78 -3.22 -2.82 -17.96
N GLY A 79 -2.07 -2.74 -17.28
CA GLY A 79 -0.89 -2.04 -17.80
C GLY A 79 -0.38 -2.66 -19.11
N ASP A 80 -0.30 -3.98 -19.17
CA ASP A 80 0.06 -4.72 -20.39
C ASP A 80 -0.99 -4.50 -21.51
N ALA A 81 -2.28 -4.54 -21.16
CA ALA A 81 -3.36 -4.33 -22.13
C ALA A 81 -3.38 -2.89 -22.69
N LEU A 82 -3.07 -1.88 -21.87
CA LEU A 82 -2.91 -0.50 -22.35
C LEU A 82 -1.76 -0.38 -23.33
N ASN A 83 -0.61 -1.03 -23.05
CA ASN A 83 0.51 -1.09 -24.01
C ASN A 83 0.11 -1.85 -25.29
N ARG A 84 -0.66 -2.94 -25.18
CA ARG A 84 -1.16 -3.73 -26.32
C ARG A 84 -2.05 -2.89 -27.25
N ILE A 85 -2.89 -2.00 -26.71
CA ILE A 85 -3.75 -1.10 -27.53
C ILE A 85 -3.02 0.18 -27.98
N GLY A 86 -1.68 0.23 -27.85
CA GLY A 86 -0.83 1.31 -28.39
C GLY A 86 -0.67 2.53 -27.47
N LYS A 87 -1.05 2.46 -26.20
CA LYS A 87 -0.77 3.52 -25.23
C LYS A 87 0.59 3.25 -24.57
N ARG A 88 1.33 4.30 -24.26
CA ARG A 88 2.55 4.19 -23.44
C ARG A 88 2.13 4.13 -21.97
N ALA A 89 2.04 2.91 -21.40
CA ALA A 89 1.62 2.71 -20.04
C ALA A 89 2.77 2.21 -19.15
N THR A 90 2.86 2.74 -17.92
CA THR A 90 3.76 2.26 -16.85
C THR A 90 2.93 1.81 -15.65
N ILE A 91 3.35 0.70 -15.06
CA ILE A 91 2.73 0.10 -13.88
C ILE A 91 3.51 0.55 -12.64
N CYS A 92 2.83 0.96 -11.56
CA CYS A 92 3.45 1.35 -10.31
C CYS A 92 2.93 0.46 -9.17
N LEU A 93 3.81 -0.34 -8.57
CA LEU A 93 3.49 -1.32 -7.54
C LEU A 93 4.26 -1.04 -6.25
N ARG A 94 3.75 -1.62 -5.15
CA ARG A 94 4.50 -1.70 -3.91
C ARG A 94 5.52 -2.84 -3.97
N GLU A 95 6.63 -2.63 -3.30
CA GLU A 95 7.60 -3.67 -3.02
C GLU A 95 7.04 -4.62 -1.94
N PRO A 96 7.14 -5.94 -2.09
CA PRO A 96 6.66 -6.89 -1.09
C PRO A 96 7.59 -6.98 0.13
N SER A 97 6.99 -7.16 1.31
CA SER A 97 7.70 -7.41 2.57
C SER A 97 8.01 -8.90 2.74
N LEU A 98 9.16 -9.22 3.33
CA LEU A 98 9.56 -10.59 3.61
C LEU A 98 8.62 -11.29 4.60
N GLY A 99 8.11 -10.56 5.60
CA GLY A 99 7.22 -11.14 6.61
C GLY A 99 6.00 -11.83 6.01
N PRO A 100 5.15 -11.16 5.21
CA PRO A 100 4.07 -11.79 4.46
C PRO A 100 4.53 -12.91 3.51
N SER A 101 5.65 -12.71 2.79
CA SER A 101 6.16 -13.68 1.81
C SER A 101 6.55 -15.02 2.46
N PHE A 102 7.18 -14.98 3.62
CA PHE A 102 7.54 -16.18 4.40
C PHE A 102 6.45 -16.63 5.38
N GLY A 103 5.41 -15.81 5.59
CA GLY A 103 4.30 -16.07 6.50
C GLY A 103 3.14 -16.80 5.86
N MET A 104 2.15 -16.06 5.41
CA MET A 104 0.85 -16.62 4.99
C MET A 104 0.55 -16.47 3.50
N LYS A 105 1.27 -15.63 2.77
CA LYS A 105 0.81 -15.19 1.45
C LYS A 105 2.00 -14.85 0.56
N GLY A 106 1.90 -15.22 -0.70
CA GLY A 106 2.85 -14.88 -1.73
C GLY A 106 3.13 -13.39 -1.89
N GLY A 107 4.18 -13.10 -2.61
CA GLY A 107 4.63 -11.76 -2.91
C GLY A 107 3.62 -10.95 -3.74
N ALA A 108 3.94 -9.68 -3.97
CA ALA A 108 3.08 -8.75 -4.70
C ALA A 108 3.50 -8.61 -6.18
N ALA A 109 3.86 -9.70 -6.84
CA ALA A 109 4.32 -9.68 -8.24
C ALA A 109 3.21 -9.86 -9.29
N GLY A 110 1.97 -10.13 -8.88
CA GLY A 110 0.87 -10.54 -9.75
C GLY A 110 0.73 -12.05 -9.82
N GLY A 111 0.10 -12.59 -10.86
CA GLY A 111 -0.08 -14.04 -11.03
C GLY A 111 -0.44 -14.43 -12.47
N GLY A 112 -0.25 -15.71 -12.81
CA GLY A 112 -0.44 -16.23 -14.16
C GLY A 112 0.41 -15.49 -15.19
N HIS A 113 -0.20 -15.11 -16.29
CA HIS A 113 0.43 -14.33 -17.35
C HIS A 113 0.47 -12.81 -17.10
N ALA A 114 -0.04 -12.34 -15.95
CA ALA A 114 -0.01 -10.94 -15.55
C ALA A 114 0.88 -10.74 -14.32
N GLN A 115 2.20 -10.81 -14.51
CA GLN A 115 3.23 -10.72 -13.47
C GLN A 115 4.32 -9.72 -13.83
N VAL A 116 4.93 -9.10 -12.79
CA VAL A 116 6.22 -8.40 -12.88
C VAL A 116 7.36 -9.37 -12.60
N VAL A 117 8.45 -9.22 -13.33
CA VAL A 117 9.61 -10.13 -13.29
C VAL A 117 10.93 -9.34 -13.20
N PRO A 118 11.98 -9.90 -12.59
CA PRO A 118 12.12 -11.26 -12.04
C PRO A 118 11.41 -11.41 -10.67
N MET A 119 10.42 -12.30 -10.61
CA MET A 119 9.50 -12.42 -9.48
C MET A 119 10.19 -12.85 -8.17
N ASP A 120 11.08 -13.82 -8.24
CA ASP A 120 11.86 -14.32 -7.10
C ASP A 120 12.72 -13.21 -6.47
N GLN A 121 13.41 -12.40 -7.27
CA GLN A 121 14.25 -11.30 -6.78
C GLN A 121 13.40 -10.17 -6.18
N ILE A 122 12.26 -9.85 -6.79
CA ILE A 122 11.34 -8.82 -6.29
C ILE A 122 10.77 -9.23 -4.92
N ASN A 123 10.42 -10.51 -4.73
CA ASN A 123 9.83 -11.02 -3.50
C ASN A 123 10.83 -11.29 -2.36
N LEU A 124 12.13 -11.12 -2.60
CA LEU A 124 13.18 -11.30 -1.60
C LEU A 124 13.85 -9.95 -1.26
N HIS A 125 15.14 -9.81 -1.52
CA HIS A 125 15.88 -8.59 -1.17
C HIS A 125 15.80 -7.48 -2.21
N PHE A 126 15.32 -7.80 -3.40
CA PHE A 126 15.11 -6.90 -4.54
C PHE A 126 16.33 -6.01 -4.86
N THR A 127 16.34 -4.76 -4.38
CA THR A 127 17.43 -3.79 -4.51
C THR A 127 17.96 -3.31 -3.15
N GLY A 128 17.42 -3.84 -2.05
CA GLY A 128 17.86 -3.52 -0.69
C GLY A 128 17.13 -2.34 -0.03
N ASP A 129 16.06 -1.82 -0.61
CA ASP A 129 15.36 -0.66 -0.09
C ASP A 129 14.78 -0.90 1.31
N PHE A 130 14.20 -2.07 1.56
CA PHE A 130 13.66 -2.41 2.89
C PHE A 130 14.75 -2.58 3.93
N HIS A 131 15.92 -3.11 3.55
CA HIS A 131 17.08 -3.14 4.43
C HIS A 131 17.53 -1.72 4.81
N ALA A 132 17.58 -0.80 3.84
CA ALA A 132 17.93 0.60 4.08
C ALA A 132 16.94 1.27 5.05
N ILE A 133 15.63 1.06 4.85
CA ILE A 133 14.58 1.60 5.73
C ILE A 133 14.70 1.02 7.14
N THR A 134 14.89 -0.30 7.28
CA THR A 134 15.12 -0.97 8.56
C THR A 134 16.35 -0.40 9.26
N SER A 135 17.46 -0.22 8.54
CA SER A 135 18.72 0.32 9.07
C SER A 135 18.56 1.77 9.55
N ALA A 136 17.88 2.62 8.78
CA ALA A 136 17.61 4.01 9.15
C ALA A 136 16.73 4.10 10.41
N ASN A 137 15.68 3.28 10.48
CA ASN A 137 14.82 3.20 11.66
C ASN A 137 15.57 2.76 12.92
N ASN A 138 16.41 1.75 12.79
CA ASN A 138 17.16 1.18 13.90
C ASN A 138 18.35 2.06 14.32
N LEU A 139 18.95 2.82 13.39
CA LEU A 139 19.92 3.86 13.71
C LEU A 139 19.31 4.91 14.65
N LEU A 140 18.10 5.40 14.34
CA LEU A 140 17.40 6.36 15.19
C LEU A 140 17.12 5.77 16.58
N ALA A 141 16.65 4.53 16.67
CA ALA A 141 16.44 3.84 17.94
C ALA A 141 17.74 3.75 18.77
N ALA A 142 18.85 3.37 18.13
CA ALA A 142 20.16 3.28 18.78
C ALA A 142 20.65 4.67 19.25
N MET A 143 20.44 5.73 18.46
CA MET A 143 20.83 7.10 18.82
C MET A 143 20.01 7.65 20.00
N ILE A 144 18.73 7.30 20.12
CA ILE A 144 17.90 7.66 21.27
C ILE A 144 18.44 7.01 22.54
N ASP A 145 18.68 5.70 22.55
CA ASP A 145 19.20 4.97 23.69
C ASP A 145 20.63 5.45 24.06
N ASN A 146 21.46 5.72 23.06
CA ASN A 146 22.81 6.29 23.27
C ASN A 146 22.76 7.69 23.89
N HIS A 147 21.80 8.54 23.47
CA HIS A 147 21.61 9.86 24.07
C HIS A 147 21.23 9.77 25.56
N VAL A 148 20.31 8.86 25.89
CA VAL A 148 19.92 8.62 27.30
C VAL A 148 21.10 8.05 28.12
N TYR A 149 21.91 7.18 27.52
CA TYR A 149 23.08 6.56 28.19
C TYR A 149 24.14 7.58 28.61
N TRP A 150 24.56 8.48 27.72
CA TRP A 150 25.72 9.34 27.99
C TRP A 150 25.42 10.58 28.83
N SER A 151 24.39 11.34 28.53
CA SER A 151 24.16 12.59 29.27
C SER A 151 22.68 12.95 29.39
N ASN A 152 21.86 12.45 28.49
CA ASN A 152 20.45 12.82 28.37
C ASN A 152 20.22 14.36 28.44
N SER A 153 21.07 15.12 27.73
CA SER A 153 21.04 16.59 27.76
C SER A 153 19.70 17.17 27.27
N LEU A 154 18.93 16.42 26.46
CA LEU A 154 17.59 16.78 26.02
C LEU A 154 16.53 16.53 27.12
N GLY A 155 16.87 15.80 28.20
CA GLY A 155 15.92 15.49 29.28
C GLY A 155 14.81 14.53 28.87
N ILE A 156 15.13 13.55 28.03
CA ILE A 156 14.21 12.48 27.63
C ILE A 156 13.77 11.69 28.88
N ASP A 157 12.46 11.53 29.07
CA ASP A 157 11.95 10.54 30.04
C ASP A 157 11.99 9.14 29.41
N PRO A 158 12.82 8.21 29.89
CA PRO A 158 12.96 6.87 29.30
C PRO A 158 11.64 6.08 29.23
N ARG A 159 10.66 6.42 30.07
CA ARG A 159 9.31 5.82 30.07
C ARG A 159 8.41 6.39 28.96
N ARG A 160 8.86 7.47 28.29
CA ARG A 160 8.12 8.17 27.24
C ARG A 160 8.81 8.11 25.88
N ILE A 161 9.73 7.14 25.71
CA ILE A 161 10.28 6.82 24.41
C ILE A 161 9.20 6.03 23.64
N SER A 162 8.71 6.59 22.53
CA SER A 162 7.68 5.99 21.69
C SER A 162 8.25 5.27 20.46
N TRP A 163 9.52 5.52 20.15
CA TRP A 163 10.18 4.95 18.98
C TRP A 163 10.55 3.49 19.20
N ARG A 164 10.16 2.64 18.26
CA ARG A 164 10.43 1.19 18.28
C ARG A 164 11.43 0.81 17.21
N ARG A 165 12.07 -0.33 17.37
CA ARG A 165 12.93 -0.94 16.36
C ARG A 165 12.10 -1.57 15.26
N CYS A 166 12.73 -1.93 14.13
CA CYS A 166 12.10 -2.62 13.02
C CYS A 166 12.82 -3.90 12.62
N LEU A 167 12.03 -4.85 12.11
CA LEU A 167 12.52 -6.05 11.44
C LEU A 167 11.52 -6.40 10.32
N ASP A 168 12.02 -6.65 9.10
CA ASP A 168 11.14 -7.05 7.98
C ASP A 168 10.86 -8.56 7.99
N MET A 169 10.28 -9.02 9.10
CA MET A 169 9.88 -10.42 9.30
C MET A 169 8.70 -10.48 10.29
N ASN A 170 7.85 -11.50 10.15
CA ASN A 170 6.79 -11.77 11.12
C ASN A 170 7.36 -12.47 12.35
N ASP A 171 7.45 -11.76 13.47
CA ASP A 171 7.97 -12.32 14.73
C ASP A 171 7.20 -11.82 15.95
N ARG A 172 6.25 -12.65 16.42
CA ARG A 172 5.43 -12.29 17.59
C ARG A 172 6.20 -12.16 18.90
N ALA A 173 7.37 -12.78 19.02
CA ALA A 173 8.19 -12.71 20.24
C ALA A 173 8.77 -11.30 20.43
N LEU A 174 8.91 -10.52 19.34
CA LEU A 174 9.46 -9.17 19.36
C LEU A 174 8.43 -8.07 19.62
N ARG A 175 7.14 -8.38 19.83
CA ARG A 175 6.10 -7.36 20.08
C ARG A 175 6.36 -6.52 21.30
N SER A 176 6.86 -7.14 22.36
CA SER A 176 7.31 -6.47 23.59
C SER A 176 8.52 -7.19 24.13
N ILE A 177 9.57 -6.44 24.40
CA ILE A 177 10.84 -6.91 24.95
C ILE A 177 11.29 -5.96 26.07
N VAL A 178 12.26 -6.39 26.85
CA VAL A 178 13.01 -5.50 27.73
C VAL A 178 14.41 -5.35 27.15
N GLY A 179 14.73 -4.13 26.72
CA GLY A 179 16.05 -3.79 26.21
C GLY A 179 17.02 -3.39 27.32
N SER A 180 18.31 -3.32 26.98
CA SER A 180 19.40 -2.84 27.86
C SER A 180 19.61 -3.65 29.15
N LEU A 181 19.26 -4.93 29.16
CA LEU A 181 19.59 -5.84 30.27
C LEU A 181 21.12 -6.13 30.29
N GLY A 182 21.65 -6.54 31.45
CA GLY A 182 23.06 -6.91 31.61
C GLY A 182 23.92 -5.88 32.35
N GLY A 183 23.31 -4.92 33.03
CA GLY A 183 23.95 -3.94 33.90
C GLY A 183 24.18 -2.58 33.24
N VAL A 184 24.78 -1.67 33.98
CA VAL A 184 24.93 -0.25 33.61
C VAL A 184 25.67 0.00 32.30
N ALA A 185 26.54 -0.90 31.90
CA ALA A 185 27.29 -0.79 30.63
C ALA A 185 26.39 -0.93 29.41
N ASN A 186 25.21 -1.52 29.54
CA ASN A 186 24.26 -1.74 28.44
C ASN A 186 23.15 -0.66 28.32
N GLY A 187 23.18 0.33 29.22
CA GLY A 187 22.23 1.44 29.18
C GLY A 187 21.11 1.35 30.19
N PHE A 188 19.99 1.98 29.93
CA PHE A 188 18.84 2.09 30.80
C PHE A 188 17.79 1.02 30.45
N PRO A 189 17.53 0.02 31.31
CA PRO A 189 16.53 -1.01 31.03
C PRO A 189 15.14 -0.40 30.84
N ARG A 190 14.49 -0.68 29.74
CA ARG A 190 13.14 -0.22 29.42
C ARG A 190 12.36 -1.21 28.58
N GLU A 191 11.03 -1.11 28.61
CA GLU A 191 10.20 -1.79 27.64
C GLU A 191 10.47 -1.21 26.25
N ASP A 192 10.59 -2.08 25.26
CA ASP A 192 10.76 -1.79 23.85
C ASP A 192 9.99 -2.83 23.02
N GLY A 193 10.12 -2.80 21.72
CA GLY A 193 9.57 -3.79 20.81
C GLY A 193 9.98 -3.51 19.39
N PHE A 194 9.54 -4.39 18.50
CA PHE A 194 9.78 -4.25 17.08
C PHE A 194 8.44 -4.09 16.34
N ASP A 195 8.44 -3.22 15.34
CA ASP A 195 7.42 -3.20 14.31
C ASP A 195 7.97 -3.85 13.04
N ILE A 196 7.10 -4.41 12.19
CA ILE A 196 7.55 -4.83 10.87
C ILE A 196 7.90 -3.59 10.04
N THR A 197 8.94 -3.66 9.24
CA THR A 197 9.48 -2.50 8.50
C THR A 197 8.41 -1.73 7.72
N VAL A 198 7.45 -2.42 7.12
CA VAL A 198 6.35 -1.83 6.34
C VAL A 198 5.28 -1.10 7.19
N ALA A 199 5.32 -1.26 8.52
CA ALA A 199 4.47 -0.53 9.47
C ALA A 199 5.19 0.67 10.11
N SER A 200 6.49 0.86 9.86
CA SER A 200 7.27 1.96 10.43
C SER A 200 6.89 3.33 9.87
N GLU A 201 7.07 4.36 10.67
CA GLU A 201 6.91 5.74 10.18
C GLU A 201 7.96 6.09 9.12
N VAL A 202 9.18 5.51 9.21
CA VAL A 202 10.23 5.70 8.19
C VAL A 202 9.76 5.23 6.82
N MET A 203 9.09 4.07 6.72
CA MET A 203 8.47 3.59 5.47
C MET A 203 7.42 4.58 4.95
N ALA A 204 6.57 5.12 5.82
CA ALA A 204 5.54 6.08 5.41
C ALA A 204 6.17 7.40 4.92
N VAL A 205 7.17 7.92 5.63
CA VAL A 205 7.97 9.10 5.24
C VAL A 205 8.64 8.88 3.88
N PHE A 206 9.34 7.76 3.72
CA PHE A 206 9.99 7.37 2.47
C PHE A 206 9.02 7.36 1.28
N CYS A 207 7.84 6.79 1.45
CA CYS A 207 6.85 6.69 0.38
C CYS A 207 6.14 8.02 0.07
N LEU A 208 6.10 8.98 1.01
CA LEU A 208 5.47 10.29 0.81
C LEU A 208 6.47 11.39 0.45
N ALA A 209 7.76 11.15 0.57
CA ALA A 209 8.81 12.09 0.17
C ALA A 209 8.75 12.35 -1.34
N LYS A 210 8.93 13.62 -1.71
CA LYS A 210 8.91 14.11 -3.10
C LYS A 210 10.31 14.16 -3.72
N ASP A 211 11.31 14.32 -2.87
CA ASP A 211 12.73 14.40 -3.22
C ASP A 211 13.59 14.14 -1.97
N MET A 212 14.90 14.20 -2.12
CA MET A 212 15.86 13.97 -1.04
C MET A 212 15.78 15.03 0.08
N ALA A 213 15.52 16.28 -0.28
CA ALA A 213 15.41 17.38 0.69
C ALA A 213 14.12 17.21 1.54
N ASP A 214 12.99 16.92 0.89
CA ASP A 214 11.73 16.63 1.58
C ASP A 214 11.84 15.37 2.47
N LEU A 215 12.58 14.34 2.01
CA LEU A 215 12.86 13.15 2.83
C LEU A 215 13.54 13.55 4.14
N GLN A 216 14.63 14.31 4.10
CA GLN A 216 15.37 14.69 5.31
C GLN A 216 14.53 15.57 6.23
N VAL A 217 13.80 16.54 5.69
CA VAL A 217 12.88 17.39 6.46
C VAL A 217 11.81 16.56 7.18
N ARG A 218 11.23 15.58 6.50
CA ARG A 218 10.23 14.68 7.09
C ARG A 218 10.83 13.79 8.16
N LEU A 219 12.00 13.20 7.92
CA LEU A 219 12.70 12.39 8.92
C LEU A 219 12.96 13.21 10.19
N GLY A 220 13.42 14.46 10.05
CA GLY A 220 13.67 15.35 11.18
C GLY A 220 12.44 15.66 12.04
N LYS A 221 11.24 15.65 11.45
CA LYS A 221 9.97 15.94 12.16
C LYS A 221 9.41 14.77 12.96
N MET A 222 9.91 13.54 12.77
CA MET A 222 9.42 12.37 13.49
C MET A 222 9.58 12.55 15.01
N ILE A 223 8.49 12.36 15.76
CA ILE A 223 8.50 12.45 17.21
C ILE A 223 8.89 11.07 17.78
N VAL A 224 9.95 11.07 18.58
CA VAL A 224 10.60 9.83 19.05
C VAL A 224 10.45 9.59 20.54
N ALA A 225 10.28 10.67 21.32
CA ALA A 225 10.17 10.62 22.78
C ALA A 225 9.52 11.91 23.31
N GLN A 226 9.31 11.96 24.63
CA GLN A 226 8.90 13.18 25.33
C GLN A 226 9.77 13.42 26.56
N LYS A 227 9.91 14.68 26.93
CA LYS A 227 10.40 15.10 28.26
C LYS A 227 9.36 14.79 29.33
N ARG A 228 9.77 14.94 30.59
CA ARG A 228 8.88 14.70 31.72
C ARG A 228 7.66 15.64 31.75
N ASP A 229 7.80 16.87 31.25
CA ASP A 229 6.75 17.87 31.13
C ASP A 229 5.81 17.65 29.92
N GLY A 230 6.09 16.65 29.08
CA GLY A 230 5.32 16.33 27.88
C GLY A 230 5.82 17.00 26.59
N THR A 231 6.89 17.80 26.66
CA THR A 231 7.51 18.37 25.45
C THR A 231 8.03 17.28 24.53
N ASN A 232 7.65 17.33 23.26
CA ASN A 232 8.07 16.36 22.25
C ASN A 232 9.57 16.51 21.94
N ILE A 233 10.23 15.39 21.69
CA ILE A 233 11.59 15.27 21.16
C ILE A 233 11.49 14.66 19.79
N THR A 234 12.15 15.28 18.82
CA THR A 234 12.15 14.86 17.42
C THR A 234 13.46 14.15 17.01
N ALA A 235 13.47 13.52 15.84
CA ALA A 235 14.69 12.95 15.28
C ALA A 235 15.74 14.03 14.96
N ALA A 236 15.31 15.25 14.61
CA ALA A 236 16.22 16.39 14.42
C ALA A 236 16.89 16.84 15.74
N ASP A 237 16.16 16.81 16.87
CA ASP A 237 16.74 17.10 18.19
C ASP A 237 17.85 16.09 18.56
N ILE A 238 17.68 14.83 18.14
CA ILE A 238 18.69 13.75 18.29
C ILE A 238 19.81 13.89 17.23
N LYS A 239 19.64 14.73 16.20
CA LYS A 239 20.53 14.91 15.04
C LYS A 239 20.70 13.62 14.21
N ALA A 240 19.63 12.84 14.07
CA ALA A 240 19.65 11.58 13.36
C ALA A 240 19.23 11.70 11.89
N ASP A 241 18.46 12.72 11.54
CA ASP A 241 17.80 12.92 10.24
C ASP A 241 18.79 12.89 9.06
N GLY A 242 19.95 13.53 9.20
CA GLY A 242 20.99 13.53 8.17
C GLY A 242 21.59 12.14 7.91
N ALA A 243 21.95 11.41 8.98
CA ALA A 243 22.51 10.06 8.86
C ALA A 243 21.45 9.06 8.33
N MET A 244 20.19 9.21 8.73
CA MET A 244 19.08 8.43 8.18
C MET A 244 18.87 8.70 6.68
N ALA A 245 18.93 9.97 6.25
CA ALA A 245 18.83 10.34 4.85
C ALA A 245 19.96 9.73 4.01
N VAL A 246 21.19 9.69 4.55
CA VAL A 246 22.34 9.02 3.89
C VAL A 246 22.07 7.53 3.68
N LEU A 247 21.55 6.82 4.70
CA LEU A 247 21.18 5.41 4.57
C LEU A 247 20.08 5.16 3.53
N LEU A 248 19.18 6.12 3.33
CA LEU A 248 18.04 6.03 2.43
C LEU A 248 18.32 6.58 1.03
N ARG A 249 19.49 7.18 0.78
CA ARG A 249 19.81 7.89 -0.45
C ARG A 249 19.57 7.03 -1.71
N ASP A 250 20.20 5.88 -1.77
CA ASP A 250 20.14 5.02 -2.95
C ASP A 250 18.77 4.31 -3.02
N ALA A 251 18.19 3.98 -1.86
CA ALA A 251 16.86 3.39 -1.77
C ALA A 251 15.78 4.30 -2.38
N LEU A 252 15.89 5.63 -2.20
CA LEU A 252 14.86 6.58 -2.65
C LEU A 252 14.73 6.68 -4.18
N ALA A 253 15.75 6.27 -4.93
CA ALA A 253 15.66 6.16 -6.39
C ALA A 253 14.71 5.02 -6.80
N PRO A 254 13.68 5.29 -7.65
CA PRO A 254 12.70 4.28 -8.04
C PRO A 254 13.30 3.10 -8.80
N ASN A 255 12.78 1.90 -8.53
CA ASN A 255 13.21 0.67 -9.20
C ASN A 255 12.40 0.42 -10.46
N LEU A 256 13.08 0.24 -11.59
CA LEU A 256 12.51 -0.18 -12.86
C LEU A 256 12.67 -1.69 -13.04
N VAL A 257 11.58 -2.35 -13.40
CA VAL A 257 11.49 -3.76 -13.81
C VAL A 257 10.57 -3.89 -15.01
N GLN A 258 10.21 -5.11 -15.39
CA GLN A 258 9.33 -5.39 -16.51
C GLN A 258 8.22 -6.37 -16.14
N THR A 259 7.16 -6.40 -16.94
CA THR A 259 6.18 -7.50 -16.93
C THR A 259 6.66 -8.67 -17.79
N LEU A 260 5.95 -9.79 -17.76
CA LEU A 260 6.19 -10.93 -18.66
C LEU A 260 6.13 -10.51 -20.14
N GLU A 261 5.29 -9.54 -20.50
CA GLU A 261 5.16 -9.01 -21.87
C GLU A 261 6.16 -7.89 -22.18
N GLY A 262 7.03 -7.55 -21.22
CA GLY A 262 8.05 -6.51 -21.35
C GLY A 262 7.50 -5.09 -21.28
N SER A 263 6.36 -4.87 -20.62
CA SER A 263 5.93 -3.52 -20.25
C SER A 263 6.75 -3.00 -19.06
N PRO A 264 7.02 -1.68 -19.01
CA PRO A 264 7.76 -1.10 -17.89
C PRO A 264 6.92 -1.10 -16.63
N ALA A 265 7.54 -1.44 -15.50
CA ALA A 265 6.94 -1.36 -14.18
C ALA A 265 7.92 -0.76 -13.17
N MET A 266 7.42 0.09 -12.29
CA MET A 266 8.16 0.66 -11.16
C MET A 266 7.66 0.02 -9.87
N VAL A 267 8.55 -0.66 -9.15
CA VAL A 267 8.26 -1.29 -7.85
C VAL A 267 9.04 -0.54 -6.78
N HIS A 268 8.36 0.20 -5.90
CA HIS A 268 9.07 1.11 -4.99
C HIS A 268 8.26 1.43 -3.74
N GLY A 269 8.84 1.14 -2.56
CA GLY A 269 8.21 1.30 -1.25
C GLY A 269 7.02 0.37 -1.03
N GLY A 270 6.65 0.11 0.22
CA GLY A 270 5.63 -0.88 0.53
C GLY A 270 4.89 -0.69 1.87
N PRO A 271 4.33 0.50 2.18
CA PRO A 271 3.66 0.72 3.46
C PRO A 271 2.39 -0.12 3.55
N PHE A 272 2.09 -0.64 4.75
CA PHE A 272 0.84 -1.37 4.99
C PHE A 272 -0.38 -0.45 4.87
N ALA A 273 -1.46 -0.96 4.25
CA ALA A 273 -2.69 -0.19 4.04
C ALA A 273 -3.64 -0.14 5.24
N ASN A 274 -3.41 -0.93 6.28
CA ASN A 274 -4.22 -0.94 7.50
C ASN A 274 -3.66 -0.04 8.61
N ILE A 275 -2.46 0.53 8.44
CA ILE A 275 -1.84 1.43 9.43
C ILE A 275 -1.13 2.63 8.79
N ALA A 276 -0.86 2.58 7.49
CA ALA A 276 -0.28 3.67 6.70
C ALA A 276 -1.10 3.85 5.42
N HIS A 277 -0.62 4.63 4.45
CA HIS A 277 -1.39 4.96 3.24
C HIS A 277 -1.46 3.83 2.20
N GLY A 278 -0.69 2.75 2.32
CA GLY A 278 -0.89 1.50 1.59
C GLY A 278 -0.69 1.57 0.06
N CYS A 279 0.13 2.50 -0.41
CA CYS A 279 0.41 2.72 -1.83
C CYS A 279 1.92 2.79 -2.08
N ASN A 280 2.37 2.59 -3.32
CA ASN A 280 3.75 2.80 -3.69
C ASN A 280 4.19 4.27 -3.50
N SER A 281 5.48 4.55 -3.65
CA SER A 281 6.04 5.88 -3.39
C SER A 281 5.47 6.98 -4.29
N VAL A 282 5.48 8.20 -3.81
CA VAL A 282 5.17 9.42 -4.57
C VAL A 282 6.17 9.57 -5.72
N MET A 283 7.47 9.39 -5.44
CA MET A 283 8.51 9.52 -6.46
C MET A 283 8.31 8.60 -7.66
N ALA A 284 8.04 7.31 -7.43
CA ALA A 284 7.80 6.37 -8.53
C ALA A 284 6.55 6.75 -9.33
N THR A 285 5.47 7.18 -8.66
CA THR A 285 4.23 7.60 -9.35
C THR A 285 4.45 8.86 -10.16
N GLN A 286 5.10 9.90 -9.61
CA GLN A 286 5.38 11.14 -10.33
C GLN A 286 6.32 10.92 -11.51
N LEU A 287 7.38 10.14 -11.32
CA LEU A 287 8.29 9.77 -12.41
C LEU A 287 7.55 9.04 -13.54
N ALA A 288 6.73 8.03 -13.20
CA ALA A 288 5.94 7.30 -14.19
C ALA A 288 4.99 8.23 -14.98
N LEU A 289 4.35 9.19 -14.30
CA LEU A 289 3.48 10.18 -14.94
C LEU A 289 4.23 11.06 -15.95
N LYS A 290 5.48 11.43 -15.67
CA LYS A 290 6.32 12.20 -16.59
C LYS A 290 6.75 11.38 -17.83
N LEU A 291 6.79 10.06 -17.72
CA LEU A 291 7.33 9.17 -18.75
C LEU A 291 6.26 8.49 -19.61
N SER A 292 4.99 8.49 -19.16
CA SER A 292 3.94 7.66 -19.77
C SER A 292 2.68 8.45 -20.09
N ASP A 293 1.90 7.95 -21.05
CA ASP A 293 0.57 8.49 -21.36
C ASP A 293 -0.45 8.10 -20.27
N VAL A 294 -0.27 6.88 -19.71
CA VAL A 294 -1.10 6.35 -18.63
C VAL A 294 -0.25 5.65 -17.59
N VAL A 295 -0.51 5.92 -16.33
CA VAL A 295 0.10 5.22 -15.18
C VAL A 295 -0.98 4.42 -14.48
N VAL A 296 -0.74 3.12 -14.28
CA VAL A 296 -1.62 2.23 -13.53
C VAL A 296 -0.98 1.93 -12.19
N THR A 297 -1.63 2.32 -11.10
CA THR A 297 -1.15 2.06 -9.74
C THR A 297 -2.23 1.37 -8.92
N GLU A 298 -1.85 0.79 -7.79
CA GLU A 298 -2.79 0.12 -6.89
C GLU A 298 -2.79 0.69 -5.47
N ALA A 299 -3.89 0.49 -4.76
CA ALA A 299 -3.99 0.70 -3.33
C ALA A 299 -4.31 -0.61 -2.60
N GLY A 300 -3.74 -0.80 -1.41
CA GLY A 300 -3.91 -2.03 -0.63
C GLY A 300 -5.34 -2.21 -0.11
N PHE A 301 -5.79 -3.46 -0.01
CA PHE A 301 -7.12 -3.84 0.48
C PHE A 301 -8.28 -3.31 -0.39
N GLY A 302 -9.43 -3.04 0.24
CA GLY A 302 -10.61 -2.49 -0.43
C GLY A 302 -10.57 -0.98 -0.61
N ALA A 303 -11.48 -0.46 -1.43
CA ALA A 303 -11.56 0.97 -1.71
C ALA A 303 -11.91 1.80 -0.47
N ASP A 304 -12.50 1.19 0.54
CA ASP A 304 -12.83 1.83 1.83
C ASP A 304 -11.60 2.15 2.69
N LEU A 305 -10.50 1.44 2.49
CA LEU A 305 -9.24 1.66 3.20
C LEU A 305 -8.14 2.20 2.27
N GLY A 306 -7.75 1.41 1.26
CA GLY A 306 -6.63 1.76 0.41
C GLY A 306 -6.91 2.94 -0.50
N ALA A 307 -8.05 2.95 -1.21
CA ALA A 307 -8.37 4.06 -2.10
C ALA A 307 -8.68 5.35 -1.33
N GLU A 308 -9.37 5.28 -0.19
CA GLU A 308 -9.60 6.45 0.66
C GLU A 308 -8.25 7.11 1.04
N LYS A 309 -7.27 6.34 1.53
CA LYS A 309 -5.95 6.85 1.90
C LYS A 309 -5.12 7.31 0.70
N PHE A 310 -5.26 6.63 -0.43
CA PHE A 310 -4.65 7.10 -1.67
C PHE A 310 -5.14 8.50 -2.03
N MET A 311 -6.45 8.75 -1.92
CA MET A 311 -7.06 10.05 -2.22
C MET A 311 -6.73 11.09 -1.15
N ASP A 312 -7.06 10.81 0.11
CA ASP A 312 -6.99 11.80 1.18
C ASP A 312 -5.58 12.00 1.76
N ILE A 313 -4.65 11.06 1.55
CA ILE A 313 -3.26 11.19 2.03
C ILE A 313 -2.30 11.39 0.85
N LYS A 314 -2.14 10.38 -0.02
CA LYS A 314 -1.10 10.40 -1.07
C LYS A 314 -1.38 11.48 -2.12
N CYS A 315 -2.56 11.46 -2.74
CA CYS A 315 -2.91 12.43 -3.78
C CYS A 315 -2.90 13.86 -3.24
N ARG A 316 -3.45 14.06 -2.05
CA ARG A 316 -3.47 15.37 -1.38
C ARG A 316 -2.05 15.88 -1.12
N SER A 317 -1.16 15.07 -0.56
CA SER A 317 0.21 15.49 -0.21
C SER A 317 1.10 15.72 -1.43
N ALA A 318 0.86 14.99 -2.51
CA ALA A 318 1.69 15.02 -3.71
C ALA A 318 1.10 15.85 -4.87
N GLY A 319 -0.12 16.40 -4.71
CA GLY A 319 -0.80 17.15 -5.77
C GLY A 319 -1.22 16.27 -6.94
N LEU A 320 -1.48 14.97 -6.71
CA LEU A 320 -1.88 14.03 -7.76
C LEU A 320 -3.38 14.11 -8.00
N THR A 321 -3.78 13.99 -9.27
CA THR A 321 -5.19 13.95 -9.67
C THR A 321 -5.45 12.66 -10.46
N PRO A 322 -6.08 11.64 -9.84
CA PRO A 322 -6.45 10.42 -10.57
C PRO A 322 -7.51 10.70 -11.63
N SER A 323 -7.39 10.03 -12.77
CA SER A 323 -8.28 10.20 -13.93
C SER A 323 -9.39 9.17 -13.99
N CYS A 324 -9.16 7.99 -13.40
CA CYS A 324 -10.11 6.88 -13.36
C CYS A 324 -9.77 5.92 -12.21
N ALA A 325 -10.78 5.22 -11.71
CA ALA A 325 -10.58 4.13 -10.77
C ALA A 325 -11.16 2.82 -11.32
N VAL A 326 -10.42 1.73 -11.10
CA VAL A 326 -10.85 0.37 -11.43
C VAL A 326 -11.09 -0.38 -10.12
N ILE A 327 -12.30 -0.89 -9.91
CA ILE A 327 -12.63 -1.75 -8.78
C ILE A 327 -12.55 -3.21 -9.22
N VAL A 328 -11.69 -3.97 -8.58
CA VAL A 328 -11.57 -5.41 -8.81
C VAL A 328 -12.57 -6.16 -7.93
N ALA A 329 -13.32 -7.04 -8.54
CA ALA A 329 -14.24 -7.98 -7.89
C ALA A 329 -14.06 -9.39 -8.45
N THR A 330 -14.52 -10.40 -7.71
CA THR A 330 -14.63 -11.78 -8.17
C THR A 330 -16.00 -12.34 -7.81
N VAL A 331 -16.52 -13.27 -8.61
CA VAL A 331 -17.76 -13.98 -8.29
C VAL A 331 -17.65 -14.64 -6.91
N ARG A 332 -16.52 -15.25 -6.60
CA ARG A 332 -16.26 -15.91 -5.30
C ARG A 332 -16.36 -14.94 -4.12
N ALA A 333 -15.74 -13.75 -4.23
CA ALA A 333 -15.80 -12.76 -3.17
C ALA A 333 -17.22 -12.21 -2.99
N LEU A 334 -17.95 -11.99 -4.07
CA LEU A 334 -19.36 -11.55 -4.01
C LEU A 334 -20.26 -12.64 -3.38
N LYS A 335 -20.06 -13.92 -3.71
CA LYS A 335 -20.77 -15.03 -3.03
C LYS A 335 -20.50 -15.02 -1.52
N MET A 336 -19.25 -14.79 -1.09
CA MET A 336 -18.93 -14.68 0.34
C MET A 336 -19.63 -13.49 0.99
N HIS A 337 -19.60 -12.32 0.37
CA HIS A 337 -20.35 -11.15 0.84
C HIS A 337 -21.86 -11.37 0.83
N GLY A 338 -22.35 -12.29 -0.01
CA GLY A 338 -23.73 -12.76 -0.04
C GLY A 338 -24.09 -13.84 0.97
N GLY A 339 -23.11 -14.25 1.82
CA GLY A 339 -23.31 -15.20 2.92
C GLY A 339 -22.91 -16.64 2.63
N VAL A 340 -22.25 -16.94 1.50
CA VAL A 340 -21.76 -18.30 1.17
C VAL A 340 -20.44 -18.56 1.88
N ALA A 341 -20.33 -19.70 2.55
CA ALA A 341 -19.11 -20.12 3.23
C ALA A 341 -17.98 -20.43 2.22
N ARG A 342 -16.72 -20.20 2.62
CA ARG A 342 -15.53 -20.37 1.78
C ARG A 342 -15.44 -21.76 1.09
N ASN A 343 -15.85 -22.80 1.78
CA ASN A 343 -15.82 -24.18 1.27
C ASN A 343 -16.99 -24.53 0.33
N ALA A 344 -17.94 -23.62 0.12
CA ALA A 344 -19.14 -23.81 -0.71
C ALA A 344 -19.21 -22.87 -1.93
N LEU A 345 -18.08 -22.28 -2.34
CA LEU A 345 -18.03 -21.27 -3.42
C LEU A 345 -18.07 -21.87 -4.84
N GLY A 346 -17.85 -23.19 -5.01
CA GLY A 346 -17.75 -23.83 -6.33
C GLY A 346 -19.05 -23.83 -7.13
N PRO A 347 -20.19 -24.27 -6.57
CA PRO A 347 -21.48 -24.29 -7.28
C PRO A 347 -21.98 -22.89 -7.64
N GLU A 348 -22.72 -22.78 -8.78
CA GLU A 348 -23.42 -21.57 -9.17
C GLU A 348 -24.36 -21.08 -8.05
N ASN A 349 -24.33 -19.79 -7.77
CA ASN A 349 -25.24 -19.16 -6.80
C ASN A 349 -25.50 -17.69 -7.14
N VAL A 350 -26.37 -17.45 -8.12
CA VAL A 350 -26.74 -16.12 -8.60
C VAL A 350 -27.36 -15.26 -7.49
N GLU A 351 -28.16 -15.85 -6.60
CA GLU A 351 -28.81 -15.11 -5.51
C GLU A 351 -27.80 -14.62 -4.47
N ALA A 352 -26.77 -15.41 -4.17
CA ALA A 352 -25.69 -14.94 -3.30
C ALA A 352 -24.87 -13.84 -3.96
N VAL A 353 -24.61 -13.94 -5.28
CA VAL A 353 -23.94 -12.86 -6.04
C VAL A 353 -24.77 -11.57 -5.96
N LYS A 354 -26.08 -11.62 -6.22
CA LYS A 354 -26.97 -10.45 -6.12
C LYS A 354 -26.92 -9.79 -4.73
N LYS A 355 -26.92 -10.58 -3.66
CA LYS A 355 -26.75 -10.06 -2.29
C LYS A 355 -25.37 -9.42 -2.09
N GLY A 356 -24.33 -10.04 -2.60
CA GLY A 356 -22.95 -9.56 -2.48
C GLY A 356 -22.67 -8.28 -3.27
N ILE A 357 -23.45 -8.01 -4.33
CA ILE A 357 -23.37 -6.75 -5.10
C ILE A 357 -23.52 -5.52 -4.21
N ALA A 358 -24.21 -5.60 -3.08
CA ALA A 358 -24.31 -4.49 -2.14
C ALA A 358 -22.93 -4.02 -1.61
N ASN A 359 -21.97 -4.94 -1.43
CA ASN A 359 -20.60 -4.58 -1.06
C ASN A 359 -19.89 -3.84 -2.22
N LEU A 360 -19.95 -4.37 -3.43
CA LEU A 360 -19.39 -3.74 -4.62
C LEU A 360 -20.00 -2.35 -4.89
N ALA A 361 -21.33 -2.24 -4.81
CA ALA A 361 -22.05 -0.99 -4.99
C ALA A 361 -21.58 0.10 -3.99
N ARG A 362 -21.34 -0.28 -2.72
CA ARG A 362 -20.81 0.62 -1.71
C ARG A 362 -19.42 1.15 -2.08
N HIS A 363 -18.54 0.32 -2.61
CA HIS A 363 -17.21 0.74 -3.06
C HIS A 363 -17.28 1.65 -4.29
N VAL A 364 -18.18 1.38 -5.24
CA VAL A 364 -18.46 2.26 -6.39
C VAL A 364 -18.92 3.63 -5.90
N GLU A 365 -19.90 3.66 -5.00
CA GLU A 365 -20.44 4.89 -4.41
C GLU A 365 -19.35 5.69 -3.67
N ASN A 366 -18.49 5.00 -2.90
CA ASN A 366 -17.39 5.64 -2.17
C ASN A 366 -16.41 6.35 -3.12
N LEU A 367 -16.02 5.73 -4.23
CA LEU A 367 -15.16 6.37 -5.23
C LEU A 367 -15.84 7.54 -5.95
N GLY A 368 -17.15 7.44 -6.17
CA GLY A 368 -17.95 8.53 -6.72
C GLY A 368 -17.92 9.80 -5.85
N LYS A 369 -17.78 9.66 -4.52
CA LYS A 369 -17.65 10.81 -3.60
C LYS A 369 -16.36 11.60 -3.80
N PHE A 370 -15.31 10.95 -4.27
CA PHE A 370 -14.07 11.62 -4.69
C PHE A 370 -14.13 12.21 -6.10
N GLY A 371 -15.27 12.08 -6.79
CA GLY A 371 -15.48 12.63 -8.14
C GLY A 371 -14.77 11.85 -9.25
N LEU A 372 -14.53 10.55 -9.05
CA LEU A 372 -13.84 9.72 -10.03
C LEU A 372 -14.80 8.89 -10.88
N PRO A 373 -14.60 8.79 -12.19
CA PRO A 373 -15.22 7.76 -13.00
C PRO A 373 -14.69 6.38 -12.63
N VAL A 374 -15.60 5.40 -12.59
CA VAL A 374 -15.29 4.04 -12.14
C VAL A 374 -15.58 3.03 -13.24
N VAL A 375 -14.71 2.01 -13.35
CA VAL A 375 -14.93 0.79 -14.12
C VAL A 375 -14.77 -0.40 -13.17
N VAL A 376 -15.59 -1.44 -13.31
CA VAL A 376 -15.48 -2.66 -12.52
C VAL A 376 -14.78 -3.74 -13.35
N ALA A 377 -13.67 -4.28 -12.84
CA ALA A 377 -12.99 -5.44 -13.40
C ALA A 377 -13.42 -6.69 -12.63
N VAL A 378 -14.06 -7.63 -13.29
CA VAL A 378 -14.43 -8.91 -12.71
C VAL A 378 -13.42 -9.97 -13.14
N ASN A 379 -12.54 -10.36 -12.21
CA ASN A 379 -11.56 -11.40 -12.47
C ASN A 379 -12.28 -12.75 -12.58
N HIS A 380 -12.21 -13.35 -13.75
CA HIS A 380 -12.89 -14.58 -14.09
C HIS A 380 -12.10 -15.81 -13.64
N PHE A 381 -12.78 -16.71 -12.95
CA PHE A 381 -12.29 -18.06 -12.63
C PHE A 381 -13.05 -19.09 -13.46
N THR A 382 -12.42 -20.23 -13.73
CA THR A 382 -13.02 -21.32 -14.53
C THR A 382 -14.33 -21.90 -13.96
N SER A 383 -14.59 -21.67 -12.68
CA SER A 383 -15.83 -22.08 -12.00
C SER A 383 -16.96 -21.04 -12.12
N ASP A 384 -16.69 -19.84 -12.62
CA ASP A 384 -17.69 -18.78 -12.71
C ASP A 384 -18.63 -19.02 -13.89
N THR A 385 -19.92 -18.76 -13.71
CA THR A 385 -20.93 -18.97 -14.75
C THR A 385 -21.35 -17.65 -15.41
N GLU A 386 -21.85 -17.78 -16.64
CA GLU A 386 -22.39 -16.63 -17.39
C GLU A 386 -23.55 -15.94 -16.63
N ALA A 387 -24.39 -16.73 -15.93
CA ALA A 387 -25.52 -16.20 -15.15
C ALA A 387 -25.03 -15.36 -13.94
N GLU A 388 -23.96 -15.80 -13.27
CA GLU A 388 -23.34 -15.06 -12.18
C GLU A 388 -22.72 -13.74 -12.66
N PHE A 389 -22.00 -13.78 -13.79
CA PHE A 389 -21.44 -12.59 -14.39
C PHE A 389 -22.52 -11.62 -14.89
N ALA A 390 -23.59 -12.13 -15.53
CA ALA A 390 -24.72 -11.32 -15.96
C ALA A 390 -25.36 -10.55 -14.79
N ALA A 391 -25.55 -11.22 -13.64
CA ALA A 391 -26.06 -10.56 -12.43
C ALA A 391 -25.16 -9.39 -11.96
N ILE A 392 -23.83 -9.55 -12.03
CA ILE A 392 -22.90 -8.46 -11.69
C ILE A 392 -23.04 -7.31 -12.69
N LYS A 393 -23.05 -7.64 -13.98
CA LYS A 393 -23.17 -6.66 -15.07
C LYS A 393 -24.46 -5.84 -14.95
N ASP A 394 -25.59 -6.50 -14.71
CA ASP A 394 -26.88 -5.84 -14.55
C ASP A 394 -26.91 -4.96 -13.29
N GLY A 395 -26.37 -5.45 -12.17
CA GLY A 395 -26.27 -4.68 -10.93
C GLY A 395 -25.40 -3.43 -11.08
N MET A 396 -24.31 -3.50 -11.83
CA MET A 396 -23.45 -2.33 -12.09
C MET A 396 -24.05 -1.39 -13.12
N ALA A 397 -24.72 -1.91 -14.16
CA ALA A 397 -25.44 -1.10 -15.15
C ALA A 397 -26.54 -0.24 -14.50
N ALA A 398 -27.23 -0.75 -13.48
CA ALA A 398 -28.22 0.01 -12.69
C ALA A 398 -27.58 1.23 -11.96
N LEU A 399 -26.26 1.21 -11.70
CA LEU A 399 -25.49 2.32 -11.14
C LEU A 399 -24.79 3.18 -12.20
N GLY A 400 -25.02 2.91 -13.49
CA GLY A 400 -24.33 3.59 -14.59
C GLY A 400 -22.84 3.24 -14.72
N VAL A 401 -22.42 2.12 -14.16
CA VAL A 401 -21.03 1.65 -14.15
C VAL A 401 -20.89 0.40 -15.02
N GLU A 402 -19.83 0.35 -15.81
CA GLU A 402 -19.52 -0.77 -16.68
C GLU A 402 -18.74 -1.85 -15.91
N ALA A 403 -19.19 -3.11 -16.01
CA ALA A 403 -18.48 -4.28 -15.46
C ALA A 403 -17.92 -5.12 -16.62
N ILE A 404 -16.61 -5.36 -16.57
CA ILE A 404 -15.84 -6.06 -17.61
C ILE A 404 -15.33 -7.38 -17.05
N SER A 405 -15.59 -8.48 -17.74
CA SER A 405 -14.98 -9.77 -17.47
C SER A 405 -13.51 -9.77 -17.89
N CYS A 406 -12.63 -10.21 -17.03
CA CYS A 406 -11.18 -10.17 -17.22
C CYS A 406 -10.57 -11.56 -17.06
N THR A 407 -9.81 -12.00 -18.06
CA THR A 407 -9.14 -13.31 -18.11
C THR A 407 -7.62 -13.19 -18.19
N HIS A 408 -7.06 -12.05 -17.78
CA HIS A 408 -5.63 -11.74 -17.89
C HIS A 408 -4.72 -12.68 -17.10
N TRP A 409 -5.21 -13.37 -16.07
CA TRP A 409 -4.43 -14.40 -15.40
C TRP A 409 -4.02 -15.52 -16.38
N ALA A 410 -4.94 -15.95 -17.23
CA ALA A 410 -4.71 -17.02 -18.21
C ALA A 410 -4.18 -16.50 -19.56
N HIS A 411 -4.58 -15.30 -19.97
CA HIS A 411 -4.37 -14.80 -21.33
C HIS A 411 -3.55 -13.50 -21.41
N GLY A 412 -2.90 -13.07 -20.33
CA GLY A 412 -2.09 -11.85 -20.30
C GLY A 412 -2.86 -10.60 -20.76
N SER A 413 -2.23 -9.73 -21.49
CA SER A 413 -2.81 -8.47 -21.99
C SER A 413 -4.09 -8.66 -22.82
N ALA A 414 -4.19 -9.74 -23.58
CA ALA A 414 -5.40 -10.02 -24.37
C ALA A 414 -6.64 -10.20 -23.50
N GLY A 415 -6.47 -10.79 -22.30
CA GLY A 415 -7.55 -10.99 -21.33
C GLY A 415 -8.02 -9.73 -20.61
N ALA A 416 -7.34 -8.58 -20.78
CA ALA A 416 -7.70 -7.29 -20.20
C ALA A 416 -7.92 -6.19 -21.26
N GLU A 417 -7.91 -6.50 -22.55
CA GLU A 417 -8.03 -5.50 -23.62
C GLU A 417 -9.35 -4.72 -23.55
N ALA A 418 -10.46 -5.39 -23.26
CA ALA A 418 -11.75 -4.75 -23.08
C ALA A 418 -11.74 -3.77 -21.89
N LEU A 419 -11.09 -4.15 -20.78
CA LEU A 419 -10.90 -3.28 -19.62
C LEU A 419 -10.07 -2.05 -19.98
N ALA A 420 -8.96 -2.23 -20.72
CA ALA A 420 -8.11 -1.13 -21.15
C ALA A 420 -8.88 -0.11 -22.02
N LYS A 421 -9.70 -0.59 -22.96
CA LYS A 421 -10.57 0.27 -23.79
C LYS A 421 -11.60 1.02 -22.94
N ALA A 422 -12.26 0.35 -21.99
CA ALA A 422 -13.22 0.98 -21.10
C ALA A 422 -12.57 2.07 -20.22
N VAL A 423 -11.37 1.80 -19.67
CA VAL A 423 -10.58 2.79 -18.91
C VAL A 423 -10.22 3.99 -19.76
N MET A 424 -9.73 3.78 -21.00
CA MET A 424 -9.41 4.88 -21.91
C MET A 424 -10.63 5.73 -22.25
N ASN A 425 -11.78 5.11 -22.52
CA ASN A 425 -13.02 5.84 -22.75
C ASN A 425 -13.40 6.74 -21.55
N ARG A 426 -13.17 6.28 -20.31
CA ARG A 426 -13.42 7.09 -19.12
C ARG A 426 -12.44 8.27 -19.00
N ILE A 427 -11.16 8.05 -19.28
CA ILE A 427 -10.14 9.10 -19.28
C ILE A 427 -10.45 10.15 -20.34
N GLU A 428 -10.73 9.72 -21.58
CA GLU A 428 -10.99 10.60 -22.73
C GLU A 428 -12.32 11.38 -22.59
N SER A 429 -13.27 10.86 -21.80
CA SER A 429 -14.52 11.59 -21.50
C SER A 429 -14.30 12.87 -20.70
N GLY A 430 -13.15 13.03 -20.02
CA GLY A 430 -12.78 14.22 -19.25
C GLY A 430 -13.67 14.51 -18.03
N LYS A 431 -14.52 13.59 -17.63
CA LYS A 431 -15.50 13.76 -16.52
C LYS A 431 -14.86 13.48 -15.17
N VAL A 432 -13.75 14.13 -14.86
CA VAL A 432 -13.08 14.01 -13.57
C VAL A 432 -13.29 15.28 -12.77
N ALA A 433 -13.78 15.14 -11.55
CA ALA A 433 -13.95 16.22 -10.59
C ALA A 433 -13.35 15.83 -9.23
N TYR A 434 -12.10 15.35 -9.26
CA TYR A 434 -11.41 14.87 -8.05
C TYR A 434 -11.41 15.92 -6.95
N LYS A 435 -11.82 15.49 -5.76
CA LYS A 435 -11.75 16.27 -4.53
C LYS A 435 -11.50 15.33 -3.34
N PRO A 436 -10.72 15.77 -2.36
CA PRO A 436 -10.63 15.06 -1.08
C PRO A 436 -11.98 15.00 -0.37
N LEU A 437 -12.14 14.02 0.50
CA LEU A 437 -13.41 13.78 1.21
C LEU A 437 -13.73 14.87 2.24
N TYR A 438 -12.72 15.49 2.82
CA TYR A 438 -12.86 16.52 3.85
C TYR A 438 -11.79 17.61 3.73
N GLY A 439 -12.06 18.79 4.28
CA GLY A 439 -11.09 19.89 4.41
C GLY A 439 -10.12 19.64 5.57
N LEU A 440 -8.87 20.13 5.44
CA LEU A 440 -7.86 19.98 6.48
C LEU A 440 -8.09 20.89 7.70
N GLU A 441 -8.92 21.92 7.56
CA GLU A 441 -9.31 22.86 8.61
C GLU A 441 -10.24 22.25 9.67
N LEU A 442 -10.88 21.11 9.37
CA LEU A 442 -11.71 20.40 10.33
C LEU A 442 -10.87 19.87 11.50
N LYS A 443 -11.48 19.76 12.69
CA LYS A 443 -10.87 19.08 13.83
C LYS A 443 -10.57 17.61 13.49
N LEU A 444 -9.54 17.05 14.11
CA LEU A 444 -9.13 15.67 13.85
C LEU A 444 -10.27 14.66 14.10
N ALA A 445 -11.04 14.83 15.18
CA ALA A 445 -12.20 13.98 15.46
C ALA A 445 -13.28 14.09 14.37
N ASP A 446 -13.49 15.28 13.78
CA ASP A 446 -14.50 15.49 12.74
C ASP A 446 -14.04 14.88 11.39
N LYS A 447 -12.74 14.90 11.08
CA LYS A 447 -12.19 14.17 9.92
C LYS A 447 -12.44 12.66 10.06
N ILE A 448 -12.15 12.08 11.23
CA ILE A 448 -12.42 10.66 11.53
C ILE A 448 -13.92 10.37 11.36
N ARG A 449 -14.78 11.22 11.92
CA ARG A 449 -16.25 11.10 11.81
C ARG A 449 -16.73 11.19 10.36
N THR A 450 -16.15 12.07 9.55
CA THR A 450 -16.47 12.19 8.13
C THR A 450 -16.18 10.89 7.39
N ILE A 451 -14.99 10.31 7.55
CA ILE A 451 -14.65 9.02 6.93
C ILE A 451 -15.61 7.92 7.42
N ALA A 452 -15.87 7.84 8.73
CA ALA A 452 -16.76 6.84 9.32
C ALA A 452 -18.18 6.91 8.72
N LYS A 453 -18.74 8.10 8.58
CA LYS A 453 -20.09 8.30 8.04
C LYS A 453 -20.13 8.13 6.54
N GLU A 454 -19.20 8.75 5.82
CA GLU A 454 -19.23 8.82 4.36
C GLU A 454 -18.75 7.53 3.69
N ILE A 455 -17.70 6.90 4.22
CA ILE A 455 -17.10 5.71 3.61
C ILE A 455 -17.66 4.43 4.22
N TYR A 456 -17.78 4.36 5.56
CA TYR A 456 -18.20 3.14 6.24
C TYR A 456 -19.70 3.08 6.54
N ARG A 457 -20.45 4.18 6.35
CA ARG A 457 -21.87 4.29 6.72
C ARG A 457 -22.13 4.03 8.20
N ALA A 458 -21.16 4.34 9.05
CA ALA A 458 -21.36 4.38 10.48
C ALA A 458 -22.34 5.49 10.86
N SER A 459 -23.12 5.29 11.92
CA SER A 459 -23.98 6.36 12.47
C SER A 459 -23.15 7.44 13.16
N ASP A 460 -22.09 7.04 13.88
CA ASP A 460 -21.13 7.95 14.51
C ASP A 460 -19.84 7.21 14.89
N ILE A 461 -18.92 7.93 15.54
CA ILE A 461 -17.71 7.39 16.17
C ILE A 461 -17.88 7.39 17.69
N SER A 462 -17.22 6.47 18.39
CA SER A 462 -17.04 6.54 19.83
C SER A 462 -15.60 6.88 20.17
N VAL A 463 -15.39 7.96 20.92
CA VAL A 463 -14.06 8.47 21.27
C VAL A 463 -13.97 8.57 22.79
N PRO A 464 -13.21 7.66 23.47
CA PRO A 464 -12.97 7.76 24.89
C PRO A 464 -12.28 9.09 25.29
N ASP A 465 -12.50 9.59 26.49
CA ASP A 465 -11.93 10.86 26.97
C ASP A 465 -10.40 10.93 26.85
N ALA A 466 -9.71 9.83 27.09
CA ALA A 466 -8.26 9.79 26.94
C ALA A 466 -7.82 10.03 25.49
N VAL A 467 -8.54 9.45 24.52
CA VAL A 467 -8.29 9.64 23.09
C VAL A 467 -8.66 11.06 22.65
N ALA A 468 -9.78 11.59 23.14
CA ALA A 468 -10.20 12.96 22.85
C ALA A 468 -9.16 13.99 23.34
N ARG A 469 -8.64 13.82 24.57
CA ARG A 469 -7.54 14.66 25.09
C ARG A 469 -6.28 14.56 24.23
N ARG A 470 -5.95 13.36 23.74
CA ARG A 470 -4.76 13.16 22.88
C ARG A 470 -4.92 13.81 21.51
N LEU A 471 -6.10 13.70 20.88
CA LEU A 471 -6.42 14.43 19.64
C LEU A 471 -6.27 15.93 19.82
N LYS A 472 -6.83 16.46 20.93
CA LYS A 472 -6.67 17.89 21.26
C LYS A 472 -5.20 18.28 21.47
N ALA A 473 -4.40 17.45 22.14
CA ALA A 473 -2.98 17.71 22.30
C ALA A 473 -2.22 17.75 20.96
N PHE A 474 -2.61 16.93 19.99
CA PHE A 474 -2.04 17.00 18.63
C PHE A 474 -2.43 18.31 17.93
N GLU A 475 -3.69 18.74 18.06
CA GLU A 475 -4.17 20.02 17.51
C GLU A 475 -3.43 21.20 18.15
N ASP A 476 -3.29 21.23 19.48
CA ASP A 476 -2.58 22.26 20.24
C ASP A 476 -1.06 22.31 19.88
N ALA A 477 -0.48 21.18 19.51
CA ALA A 477 0.90 21.06 19.01
C ALA A 477 1.07 21.44 17.53
N GLY A 478 0.02 21.91 16.85
CA GLY A 478 0.07 22.38 15.47
C GLY A 478 -0.21 21.30 14.40
N PHE A 479 -0.64 20.10 14.80
CA PHE A 479 -0.96 19.01 13.88
C PHE A 479 -2.47 18.88 13.57
N GLY A 480 -3.25 19.93 13.82
CA GLY A 480 -4.68 19.94 13.49
C GLY A 480 -4.98 19.88 12.00
N ASN A 481 -4.08 20.37 11.14
CA ASN A 481 -4.27 20.46 9.69
C ASN A 481 -3.69 19.27 8.89
N VAL A 482 -3.44 18.14 9.54
CA VAL A 482 -3.00 16.91 8.85
C VAL A 482 -4.18 15.99 8.54
N PRO A 483 -4.12 15.15 7.50
CA PRO A 483 -5.13 14.12 7.24
C PRO A 483 -5.12 13.03 8.32
N VAL A 484 -6.16 12.21 8.32
CA VAL A 484 -6.27 11.06 9.22
C VAL A 484 -6.19 9.75 8.44
N CYS A 485 -5.58 8.74 9.05
CA CYS A 485 -5.40 7.40 8.53
C CYS A 485 -6.19 6.43 9.42
N ILE A 486 -7.31 5.91 8.94
CA ILE A 486 -8.10 4.94 9.71
C ILE A 486 -7.42 3.56 9.66
N ALA A 487 -7.10 3.04 10.83
CA ALA A 487 -6.52 1.72 11.04
C ALA A 487 -7.59 0.78 11.62
N LYS A 488 -8.15 -0.08 10.78
CA LYS A 488 -9.19 -1.06 11.14
C LYS A 488 -9.01 -2.36 10.35
N THR A 489 -9.82 -3.37 10.65
CA THR A 489 -9.88 -4.59 9.83
C THR A 489 -10.20 -4.26 8.38
N GLN A 490 -9.54 -4.96 7.46
CA GLN A 490 -9.77 -4.85 6.01
C GLN A 490 -11.00 -5.65 5.53
N PHE A 491 -11.52 -6.55 6.33
CA PHE A 491 -12.55 -7.51 5.90
C PHE A 491 -13.99 -7.00 6.01
N SER A 492 -14.20 -5.85 6.61
CA SER A 492 -15.53 -5.27 6.85
C SER A 492 -15.49 -3.75 6.78
N PHE A 493 -16.60 -3.10 6.45
CA PHE A 493 -16.78 -1.65 6.67
C PHE A 493 -16.84 -1.29 8.17
N THR A 494 -17.13 -2.25 9.04
CA THR A 494 -17.12 -2.06 10.50
C THR A 494 -15.72 -2.34 11.09
N SER A 495 -15.60 -2.29 12.42
CA SER A 495 -14.41 -2.76 13.14
C SER A 495 -14.43 -4.26 13.44
N ASP A 496 -15.52 -4.96 13.12
CA ASP A 496 -15.68 -6.41 13.29
C ASP A 496 -15.43 -7.13 11.95
N PRO A 497 -14.38 -7.98 11.84
CA PRO A 497 -14.04 -8.67 10.60
C PRO A 497 -15.08 -9.72 10.16
N THR A 498 -16.00 -10.11 11.02
CA THR A 498 -17.02 -11.13 10.72
C THR A 498 -18.26 -10.56 10.03
N VAL A 499 -18.44 -9.23 10.07
CA VAL A 499 -19.61 -8.55 9.48
C VAL A 499 -19.35 -8.32 7.99
N MET A 500 -19.91 -9.19 7.15
CA MET A 500 -19.78 -9.17 5.69
C MET A 500 -20.80 -8.24 5.02
N GLY A 501 -20.66 -8.07 3.70
CA GLY A 501 -21.61 -7.32 2.88
C GLY A 501 -21.44 -5.79 2.99
N ALA A 502 -22.53 -5.06 3.17
CA ALA A 502 -22.56 -3.59 3.25
C ALA A 502 -23.31 -3.09 4.51
N PRO A 503 -22.77 -3.33 5.72
CA PRO A 503 -23.39 -2.90 6.98
C PRO A 503 -23.55 -1.39 7.05
N THR A 504 -24.54 -0.93 7.83
CA THR A 504 -24.85 0.48 8.08
C THR A 504 -25.21 0.70 9.55
N GLY A 505 -25.13 1.95 10.02
CA GLY A 505 -25.66 2.36 11.32
C GLY A 505 -24.86 1.93 12.54
N HIS A 506 -23.70 1.28 12.33
CA HIS A 506 -22.80 0.91 13.43
C HIS A 506 -22.06 2.13 14.00
N ILE A 507 -21.51 1.98 15.18
CA ILE A 507 -20.59 2.95 15.80
C ILE A 507 -19.15 2.50 15.50
N LEU A 508 -18.31 3.39 14.97
CA LEU A 508 -16.89 3.11 14.78
C LEU A 508 -16.11 3.49 16.04
N PRO A 509 -15.51 2.52 16.78
CA PRO A 509 -14.74 2.83 17.97
C PRO A 509 -13.35 3.36 17.60
N VAL A 510 -12.95 4.51 18.16
CA VAL A 510 -11.58 5.02 18.10
C VAL A 510 -10.87 4.64 19.40
N ARG A 511 -10.10 3.56 19.38
CA ARG A 511 -9.46 3.01 20.59
C ARG A 511 -8.19 3.74 20.99
N GLU A 512 -7.44 4.20 20.00
CA GLU A 512 -6.15 4.85 20.16
C GLU A 512 -5.92 5.82 19.00
N VAL A 513 -5.10 6.85 19.22
CA VAL A 513 -4.58 7.71 18.14
C VAL A 513 -3.07 7.85 18.26
N ARG A 514 -2.38 7.84 17.11
CA ARG A 514 -0.93 7.99 16.99
C ARG A 514 -0.62 9.10 15.99
N LEU A 515 0.35 9.92 16.29
CA LEU A 515 0.82 10.96 15.38
C LEU A 515 2.05 10.46 14.63
N SER A 516 1.96 10.38 13.32
CA SER A 516 3.08 10.17 12.40
C SER A 516 3.50 11.54 11.88
N ALA A 517 4.27 12.28 12.68
CA ALA A 517 4.56 13.68 12.45
C ALA A 517 5.43 13.93 11.21
N GLY A 518 6.38 13.03 10.93
CA GLY A 518 7.21 13.07 9.74
C GLY A 518 6.45 12.72 8.47
N ALA A 519 5.59 11.71 8.53
CA ALA A 519 4.71 11.33 7.43
C ALA A 519 3.59 12.37 7.20
N GLY A 520 3.20 13.10 8.26
CA GLY A 520 2.23 14.17 8.19
C GLY A 520 0.78 13.68 8.20
N PHE A 521 0.44 12.70 9.05
CA PHE A 521 -0.94 12.25 9.29
C PHE A 521 -1.14 11.72 10.72
N VAL A 522 -2.38 11.66 11.17
CA VAL A 522 -2.77 11.02 12.43
C VAL A 522 -3.40 9.65 12.13
N VAL A 523 -2.88 8.61 12.75
CA VAL A 523 -3.48 7.26 12.71
C VAL A 523 -4.56 7.15 13.76
N ALA A 524 -5.78 6.80 13.35
CA ALA A 524 -6.89 6.48 14.25
C ALA A 524 -7.10 4.95 14.27
N VAL A 525 -6.73 4.33 15.39
CA VAL A 525 -6.85 2.87 15.58
C VAL A 525 -8.27 2.53 15.98
N CYS A 526 -9.00 1.89 15.10
CA CYS A 526 -10.43 1.57 15.24
C CYS A 526 -10.69 0.06 15.41
N GLY A 527 -9.65 -0.75 15.54
CA GLY A 527 -9.75 -2.20 15.70
C GLY A 527 -8.46 -2.79 16.26
N ASP A 528 -8.35 -4.11 16.22
CA ASP A 528 -7.14 -4.82 16.63
C ASP A 528 -6.13 -4.76 15.47
N ILE A 529 -5.18 -3.84 15.55
CA ILE A 529 -4.16 -3.61 14.54
C ILE A 529 -2.81 -4.13 15.04
N MET A 530 -2.20 -4.96 14.21
CA MET A 530 -0.94 -5.61 14.52
C MET A 530 0.19 -4.99 13.70
N THR A 531 1.12 -4.32 14.39
CA THR A 531 2.32 -3.73 13.76
C THR A 531 3.51 -4.69 13.70
N MET A 532 3.43 -5.83 14.40
CA MET A 532 4.34 -6.95 14.29
C MET A 532 3.53 -8.24 14.16
N PRO A 533 3.22 -8.69 12.93
CA PRO A 533 2.53 -9.95 12.69
C PRO A 533 3.32 -11.14 13.21
N GLY A 534 2.64 -12.21 13.57
CA GLY A 534 3.31 -13.49 13.86
C GLY A 534 3.24 -14.42 12.66
N LEU A 535 4.17 -15.36 12.60
CA LEU A 535 4.05 -16.48 11.66
C LEU A 535 2.78 -17.30 11.97
N PRO A 536 2.06 -17.79 10.94
CA PRO A 536 0.91 -18.66 11.12
C PRO A 536 1.35 -20.03 11.65
N ARG A 537 0.35 -20.91 11.91
CA ARG A 537 0.62 -22.26 12.39
C ARG A 537 1.48 -23.08 11.43
N VAL A 538 1.26 -22.91 10.12
CA VAL A 538 2.06 -23.48 9.04
C VAL A 538 2.50 -22.31 8.18
N PRO A 539 3.72 -21.78 8.37
CA PRO A 539 4.22 -20.67 7.57
C PRO A 539 4.63 -21.14 6.16
N ALA A 540 4.53 -20.25 5.19
CA ALA A 540 5.00 -20.49 3.83
C ALA A 540 6.49 -20.89 3.79
N ALA A 541 7.27 -20.41 4.75
CA ALA A 541 8.68 -20.74 4.92
C ALA A 541 8.96 -22.26 4.99
N GLU A 542 8.02 -23.07 5.44
CA GLU A 542 8.19 -24.54 5.48
C GLU A 542 8.24 -25.17 4.08
N ALA A 543 7.66 -24.51 3.08
CA ALA A 543 7.63 -24.99 1.70
C ALA A 543 8.70 -24.32 0.82
N ILE A 544 9.35 -23.26 1.31
CA ILE A 544 10.37 -22.51 0.56
C ILE A 544 11.73 -23.15 0.79
N HIS A 545 12.41 -23.57 -0.27
CA HIS A 545 13.75 -24.15 -0.18
C HIS A 545 14.58 -23.87 -1.44
N LEU A 546 15.88 -23.99 -1.31
CA LEU A 546 16.85 -23.85 -2.39
C LEU A 546 17.19 -25.25 -2.93
N ARG A 547 17.10 -25.43 -4.24
CA ARG A 547 17.55 -26.64 -4.93
C ARG A 547 19.06 -26.67 -5.08
N GLU A 548 19.61 -27.83 -5.43
CA GLU A 548 21.06 -27.99 -5.69
C GLU A 548 21.56 -27.14 -6.87
N ASP A 549 20.70 -26.84 -7.83
CA ASP A 549 21.00 -25.98 -8.97
C ASP A 549 20.91 -24.48 -8.66
N GLY A 550 20.56 -24.11 -7.42
CA GLY A 550 20.38 -22.73 -6.97
C GLY A 550 18.99 -22.15 -7.23
N GLU A 551 18.06 -22.92 -7.82
CA GLU A 551 16.69 -22.49 -8.03
C GLU A 551 15.87 -22.54 -6.73
N ILE A 552 14.98 -21.55 -6.56
CA ILE A 552 14.12 -21.43 -5.38
C ILE A 552 12.80 -22.17 -5.63
N GLU A 553 12.40 -23.07 -4.76
CA GLU A 553 11.08 -23.70 -4.78
C GLU A 553 10.19 -23.19 -3.65
N GLY A 554 8.86 -23.28 -3.83
CA GLY A 554 7.89 -22.89 -2.82
C GLY A 554 7.69 -21.37 -2.64
N LEU A 555 8.46 -20.54 -3.33
CA LEU A 555 8.19 -19.11 -3.40
C LEU A 555 7.05 -18.90 -4.42
N PHE A 556 6.08 -18.11 -4.07
CA PHE A 556 4.79 -17.98 -4.79
C PHE A 556 4.92 -17.36 -6.15
#